data_a18fe9ad504dacb56073f1cd7a84c801
#
_entry.id   a18fe9ad504dacb56073f1cd7a84c801
#
_cell.length_a   1.000
_cell.length_b   1.000
_cell.length_c   1.000
_cell.angle_alpha   90.00
_cell.angle_beta   90.00
_cell.angle_gamma   90.00
#
_symmetry.space_group_name_H-M   'P 1'
#
loop_
_entity.id
_entity.type
_entity.pdbx_description
1 polymer ?
#
loop_
_entity_poly.entity_id
_entity_poly.type
_entity_poly.pdbx_seq_one_letter_code
_entity_poly.pdbx_strand_id
1 'polypeptide(L)'
;MRALYTAATGMAAQELNVQVISNNIANLRTTGYKKQRAAFQDLIYDHVRRVGAQASDQGTILPVGIDIGGGVKTVGTPRLMTQGTLSPTGNDLDIAIRGEGFFKIQMPDGTYSYTRDGSFQMDAQGRVVTAQGNPVQPTITIPQNSSGLTVNAQGQVSVTLPGSTTPTIVGQIGLTRFINKAGLQPNGDNLFTDTPASGTPQDGIANVDGFGDMQQSNLEQANVEVVSEISDLIAAQRAYEMNAKVISAADQMLQSTSNLFR
;
A
#
# COMPACT_ATOMS: atom_id res chain seq x y z
N MET A 1 -2.73 -35.56 -12.24
CA MET A 1 -3.47 -34.34 -12.61
C MET A 1 -3.55 -33.31 -11.48
N ARG A 2 -3.83 -33.68 -10.20
CA ARG A 2 -3.94 -32.74 -9.07
C ARG A 2 -2.63 -31.97 -8.80
N ALA A 3 -1.48 -32.66 -8.79
CA ALA A 3 -0.18 -32.03 -8.57
C ALA A 3 0.13 -30.93 -9.59
N LEU A 4 -0.28 -31.11 -10.86
CA LEU A 4 -0.14 -30.10 -11.90
C LEU A 4 -0.99 -28.86 -11.60
N TYR A 5 -2.23 -29.06 -11.15
CA TYR A 5 -3.12 -27.96 -10.79
C TYR A 5 -2.59 -27.17 -9.57
N THR A 6 -2.16 -27.87 -8.52
CA THR A 6 -1.57 -27.26 -7.33
C THR A 6 -0.31 -26.46 -7.68
N ALA A 7 0.57 -27.01 -8.52
CA ALA A 7 1.78 -26.32 -8.97
C ALA A 7 1.43 -25.11 -9.86
N ALA A 8 0.42 -25.20 -10.74
CA ALA A 8 -0.04 -24.10 -11.57
C ALA A 8 -0.60 -22.93 -10.73
N THR A 9 -1.43 -23.22 -9.72
CA THR A 9 -1.91 -22.18 -8.79
C THR A 9 -0.77 -21.56 -7.98
N GLY A 10 0.22 -22.37 -7.58
CA GLY A 10 1.43 -21.89 -6.91
C GLY A 10 2.26 -20.96 -7.80
N MET A 11 2.42 -21.28 -9.09
CA MET A 11 3.13 -20.40 -10.04
C MET A 11 2.39 -19.08 -10.23
N ALA A 12 1.08 -19.10 -10.44
CA ALA A 12 0.26 -17.89 -10.59
C ALA A 12 0.34 -16.99 -9.34
N ALA A 13 0.36 -17.59 -8.14
CA ALA A 13 0.53 -16.87 -6.90
C ALA A 13 1.92 -16.21 -6.79
N GLN A 14 2.99 -16.93 -7.15
CA GLN A 14 4.35 -16.38 -7.13
C GLN A 14 4.57 -15.32 -8.21
N GLU A 15 3.95 -15.46 -9.37
CA GLU A 15 3.98 -14.43 -10.42
C GLU A 15 3.39 -13.11 -9.92
N LEU A 16 2.21 -13.14 -9.29
CA LEU A 16 1.63 -11.94 -8.68
C LEU A 16 2.53 -11.38 -7.57
N ASN A 17 3.14 -12.24 -6.76
CA ASN A 17 4.06 -11.81 -5.71
C ASN A 17 5.26 -11.07 -6.29
N VAL A 18 5.88 -11.60 -7.36
CA VAL A 18 6.96 -10.94 -8.09
C VAL A 18 6.52 -9.59 -8.66
N GLN A 19 5.30 -9.49 -9.23
CA GLN A 19 4.77 -8.23 -9.75
C GLN A 19 4.61 -7.18 -8.64
N VAL A 20 4.07 -7.57 -7.48
CA VAL A 20 3.90 -6.68 -6.32
C VAL A 20 5.24 -6.20 -5.79
N ILE A 21 6.21 -7.11 -5.59
CA ILE A 21 7.56 -6.76 -5.11
C ILE A 21 8.27 -5.84 -6.11
N SER A 22 8.17 -6.13 -7.40
CA SER A 22 8.76 -5.30 -8.46
C SER A 22 8.17 -3.89 -8.45
N ASN A 23 6.85 -3.76 -8.22
CA ASN A 23 6.19 -2.47 -8.09
C ASN A 23 6.67 -1.72 -6.83
N ASN A 24 6.85 -2.40 -5.69
CA ASN A 24 7.42 -1.80 -4.48
C ASN A 24 8.83 -1.27 -4.71
N ILE A 25 9.69 -2.06 -5.37
CA ILE A 25 11.07 -1.65 -5.70
C ILE A 25 11.08 -0.45 -6.65
N ALA A 26 10.23 -0.45 -7.68
CA ALA A 26 10.14 0.65 -8.64
C ALA A 26 9.74 1.98 -7.94
N ASN A 27 8.90 1.92 -6.90
CA ASN A 27 8.40 3.07 -6.17
C ASN A 27 9.18 3.40 -4.88
N LEU A 28 10.37 2.86 -4.72
CA LEU A 28 11.22 3.08 -3.55
C LEU A 28 11.50 4.57 -3.27
N ARG A 29 11.69 5.37 -4.33
CA ARG A 29 11.98 6.82 -4.24
C ARG A 29 10.73 7.69 -4.40
N THR A 30 9.57 7.10 -4.52
CA THR A 30 8.31 7.83 -4.66
C THR A 30 7.86 8.33 -3.30
N THR A 31 7.71 9.65 -3.15
CA THR A 31 7.29 10.31 -1.91
C THR A 31 5.90 9.84 -1.49
N GLY A 32 5.73 9.50 -0.22
CA GLY A 32 4.44 9.08 0.33
C GLY A 32 3.93 7.71 -0.18
N TYR A 33 4.74 6.99 -0.97
CA TYR A 33 4.34 5.66 -1.44
C TYR A 33 4.18 4.67 -0.29
N LYS A 34 3.14 3.84 -0.38
CA LYS A 34 2.84 2.77 0.58
C LYS A 34 2.96 1.42 -0.09
N LYS A 35 3.83 0.55 0.44
CA LYS A 35 4.11 -0.75 -0.13
C LYS A 35 2.87 -1.65 -0.12
N GLN A 36 2.72 -2.43 -1.18
CA GLN A 36 1.72 -3.49 -1.29
C GLN A 36 2.29 -4.82 -0.83
N ARG A 37 1.42 -5.70 -0.39
CA ARG A 37 1.76 -7.08 -0.07
C ARG A 37 0.73 -8.01 -0.70
N ALA A 38 1.16 -9.04 -1.41
CA ALA A 38 0.27 -10.08 -1.88
C ALA A 38 -0.26 -10.92 -0.69
N ALA A 39 -1.56 -11.15 -0.66
CA ALA A 39 -2.23 -11.98 0.33
C ALA A 39 -2.80 -13.22 -0.34
N PHE A 40 -2.52 -14.38 0.25
CA PHE A 40 -2.91 -15.68 -0.28
C PHE A 40 -3.74 -16.45 0.74
N GLN A 41 -4.60 -17.34 0.24
CA GLN A 41 -5.34 -18.34 1.02
C GLN A 41 -5.23 -19.69 0.33
N ASP A 42 -5.29 -20.74 1.12
CA ASP A 42 -5.40 -22.10 0.62
C ASP A 42 -6.77 -22.34 -0.04
N LEU A 43 -6.80 -23.29 -0.96
CA LEU A 43 -8.02 -23.78 -1.58
C LEU A 43 -8.60 -24.94 -0.77
N ILE A 44 -9.84 -25.32 -1.09
CA ILE A 44 -10.57 -26.39 -0.42
C ILE A 44 -9.77 -27.68 -0.46
N TYR A 45 -9.80 -28.40 0.67
CA TYR A 45 -9.22 -29.71 0.82
C TYR A 45 -10.18 -30.80 0.33
N ASP A 46 -9.64 -31.80 -0.37
CA ASP A 46 -10.36 -33.00 -0.72
C ASP A 46 -10.08 -34.09 0.34
N HIS A 47 -11.13 -34.50 1.03
CA HIS A 47 -11.05 -35.49 2.09
C HIS A 47 -11.13 -36.90 1.47
N VAL A 48 -9.99 -37.50 1.17
CA VAL A 48 -9.90 -38.88 0.68
C VAL A 48 -10.35 -39.83 1.77
N ARG A 49 -10.04 -39.55 3.02
CA ARG A 49 -10.45 -40.31 4.19
C ARG A 49 -10.74 -39.34 5.33
N ARG A 50 -11.98 -39.38 5.83
CA ARG A 50 -12.39 -38.44 6.88
C ARG A 50 -11.87 -38.86 8.24
N VAL A 51 -11.46 -37.95 9.07
CA VAL A 51 -11.18 -38.15 10.50
C VAL A 51 -12.45 -38.62 11.17
N GLY A 52 -12.33 -39.64 12.05
CA GLY A 52 -13.48 -40.19 12.77
C GLY A 52 -14.28 -41.21 11.97
N ALA A 53 -13.88 -41.58 10.73
CA ALA A 53 -14.51 -42.67 10.01
C ALA A 53 -14.20 -44.03 10.69
N GLN A 54 -15.18 -44.94 10.69
CA GLN A 54 -14.97 -46.29 11.19
C GLN A 54 -13.97 -47.05 10.30
N ALA A 55 -12.93 -47.60 10.91
CA ALA A 55 -11.85 -48.31 10.23
C ALA A 55 -12.12 -49.83 10.14
N SER A 56 -13.00 -50.36 11.00
CA SER A 56 -13.37 -51.77 11.02
C SER A 56 -14.79 -51.99 11.53
N ASP A 57 -15.36 -53.15 11.26
CA ASP A 57 -16.69 -53.57 11.77
C ASP A 57 -16.74 -53.66 13.31
N GLN A 58 -15.59 -53.61 13.99
CA GLN A 58 -15.46 -53.58 15.44
C GLN A 58 -15.47 -52.21 16.08
N GLY A 59 -15.76 -51.14 15.30
CA GLY A 59 -15.97 -49.77 15.82
C GLY A 59 -14.69 -48.96 16.12
N THR A 60 -13.52 -49.43 15.63
CA THR A 60 -12.29 -48.61 15.74
C THR A 60 -12.41 -47.33 14.88
N ILE A 61 -12.18 -46.17 15.50
CA ILE A 61 -12.26 -44.86 14.85
C ILE A 61 -10.87 -44.43 14.37
N LEU A 62 -10.76 -43.92 13.18
CA LEU A 62 -9.51 -43.39 12.63
C LEU A 62 -9.16 -42.05 13.31
N PRO A 63 -7.99 -41.96 14.00
CA PRO A 63 -7.57 -40.73 14.65
C PRO A 63 -7.10 -39.66 13.66
N VAL A 64 -6.69 -40.05 12.43
CA VAL A 64 -6.17 -39.12 11.39
C VAL A 64 -6.78 -39.45 10.05
N GLY A 65 -7.27 -38.42 9.33
CA GLY A 65 -7.75 -38.50 7.95
C GLY A 65 -6.64 -38.32 6.93
N ILE A 66 -7.01 -38.40 5.64
CA ILE A 66 -6.14 -38.04 4.51
C ILE A 66 -6.82 -36.90 3.76
N ASP A 67 -6.24 -35.71 3.90
CA ASP A 67 -6.71 -34.51 3.29
C ASP A 67 -5.69 -34.01 2.27
N ILE A 68 -6.15 -33.71 1.05
CA ILE A 68 -5.29 -33.22 -0.02
C ILE A 68 -5.73 -31.81 -0.37
N GLY A 69 -4.85 -30.83 -0.20
CA GLY A 69 -5.12 -29.44 -0.54
C GLY A 69 -5.25 -29.19 -2.05
N GLY A 70 -6.16 -28.32 -2.44
CA GLY A 70 -6.41 -27.95 -3.85
C GLY A 70 -5.43 -26.91 -4.40
N GLY A 71 -4.54 -26.35 -3.58
CA GLY A 71 -3.59 -25.30 -4.00
C GLY A 71 -3.83 -23.96 -3.29
N VAL A 72 -3.47 -22.86 -3.91
CA VAL A 72 -3.51 -21.50 -3.39
C VAL A 72 -4.35 -20.59 -4.28
N LYS A 73 -5.06 -19.64 -3.66
CA LYS A 73 -5.74 -18.53 -4.36
C LYS A 73 -5.24 -17.18 -3.85
N THR A 74 -5.23 -16.20 -4.72
CA THR A 74 -4.98 -14.80 -4.37
C THR A 74 -6.24 -14.20 -3.77
N VAL A 75 -6.10 -13.46 -2.66
CA VAL A 75 -7.21 -12.78 -1.96
C VAL A 75 -7.21 -11.30 -2.28
N GLY A 76 -6.03 -10.69 -2.36
CA GLY A 76 -5.88 -9.27 -2.64
C GLY A 76 -4.45 -8.79 -2.45
N THR A 77 -4.25 -7.51 -2.71
CA THR A 77 -2.96 -6.83 -2.54
C THR A 77 -3.10 -5.63 -1.61
N PRO A 78 -3.34 -5.85 -0.29
CA PRO A 78 -3.50 -4.75 0.65
C PRO A 78 -2.25 -3.88 0.72
N ARG A 79 -2.46 -2.57 0.91
CA ARG A 79 -1.39 -1.60 1.18
C ARG A 79 -1.09 -1.53 2.66
N LEU A 80 0.17 -1.52 3.00
CA LEU A 80 0.64 -1.31 4.37
C LEU A 80 0.80 0.19 4.60
N MET A 81 -0.11 0.77 5.39
CA MET A 81 -0.16 2.21 5.67
C MET A 81 0.75 2.63 6.84
N THR A 82 1.79 1.83 7.15
CA THR A 82 2.82 2.22 8.12
C THR A 82 3.57 3.44 7.62
N GLN A 83 4.03 4.27 8.54
CA GLN A 83 4.80 5.47 8.19
C GLN A 83 6.16 5.09 7.63
N GLY A 84 6.58 5.81 6.56
CA GLY A 84 7.92 5.76 6.01
C GLY A 84 8.91 6.64 6.79
N THR A 85 10.17 6.63 6.38
CA THR A 85 11.19 7.51 6.98
C THR A 85 10.95 8.95 6.55
N LEU A 86 11.03 9.89 7.49
CA LEU A 86 10.99 11.33 7.20
C LEU A 86 12.40 11.80 6.80
N SER A 87 12.49 12.48 5.67
CA SER A 87 13.75 12.99 5.12
C SER A 87 13.68 14.50 4.96
N PRO A 88 14.66 15.26 5.50
CA PRO A 88 14.73 16.71 5.33
C PRO A 88 15.06 17.05 3.87
N THR A 89 14.37 18.05 3.29
CA THR A 89 14.54 18.48 1.90
C THR A 89 15.05 19.90 1.78
N GLY A 90 14.84 20.74 2.78
CA GLY A 90 15.21 22.16 2.76
C GLY A 90 14.28 23.06 1.94
N ASN A 91 13.17 22.53 1.40
CA ASN A 91 12.13 23.31 0.75
C ASN A 91 11.00 23.61 1.75
N ASP A 92 10.58 24.87 1.86
CA ASP A 92 9.60 25.32 2.85
C ASP A 92 8.17 24.79 2.58
N LEU A 93 7.87 24.41 1.33
CA LEU A 93 6.57 23.86 0.93
C LEU A 93 6.51 22.34 1.02
N ASP A 94 7.63 21.69 1.35
CA ASP A 94 7.65 20.25 1.61
C ASP A 94 7.17 19.99 3.04
N ILE A 95 6.04 19.29 3.19
CA ILE A 95 5.38 19.08 4.46
C ILE A 95 5.12 17.60 4.67
N ALA A 96 5.75 17.01 5.66
CA ALA A 96 5.48 15.62 6.04
C ALA A 96 4.49 15.54 7.20
N ILE A 97 3.66 14.50 7.19
CA ILE A 97 2.79 14.15 8.31
C ILE A 97 3.51 13.11 9.16
N ARG A 98 3.73 13.39 10.44
CA ARG A 98 4.23 12.41 11.41
C ARG A 98 3.06 11.84 12.20
N GLY A 99 2.68 10.60 11.91
CA GLY A 99 1.52 9.92 12.51
C GLY A 99 0.38 9.74 11.52
N GLU A 100 -0.86 9.80 12.01
CA GLU A 100 -2.07 9.48 11.27
C GLU A 100 -2.66 10.68 10.54
N GLY A 101 -3.06 10.51 9.28
CA GLY A 101 -3.75 11.51 8.48
C GLY A 101 -3.34 11.47 7.01
N PHE A 102 -4.08 12.17 6.18
CA PHE A 102 -3.82 12.39 4.75
C PHE A 102 -4.10 13.84 4.43
N PHE A 103 -3.38 14.39 3.47
CA PHE A 103 -3.74 15.66 2.87
C PHE A 103 -4.94 15.48 1.96
N LYS A 104 -5.87 16.42 1.98
CA LYS A 104 -7.05 16.44 1.14
C LYS A 104 -6.81 17.33 -0.07
N ILE A 105 -6.97 16.77 -1.25
CA ILE A 105 -6.71 17.45 -2.52
C ILE A 105 -8.02 17.55 -3.28
N GLN A 106 -8.30 18.71 -3.86
CA GLN A 106 -9.46 18.90 -4.72
C GLN A 106 -9.08 18.60 -6.17
N MET A 107 -9.80 17.68 -6.79
CA MET A 107 -9.62 17.32 -8.18
C MET A 107 -10.38 18.30 -9.09
N PRO A 108 -10.00 18.41 -10.39
CA PRO A 108 -10.67 19.31 -11.33
C PRO A 108 -12.15 18.99 -11.58
N ASP A 109 -12.56 17.75 -11.34
CA ASP A 109 -13.95 17.28 -11.43
C ASP A 109 -14.81 17.65 -10.19
N GLY A 110 -14.21 18.32 -9.20
CA GLY A 110 -14.85 18.70 -7.95
C GLY A 110 -14.84 17.60 -6.87
N THR A 111 -14.33 16.42 -7.17
CA THR A 111 -14.16 15.36 -6.17
C THR A 111 -12.95 15.58 -5.29
N TYR A 112 -12.84 14.84 -4.20
CA TYR A 112 -11.69 14.89 -3.31
C TYR A 112 -10.85 13.63 -3.44
N SER A 113 -9.55 13.82 -3.41
CA SER A 113 -8.56 12.75 -3.32
C SER A 113 -7.65 13.00 -2.11
N TYR A 114 -7.03 11.96 -1.63
CA TYR A 114 -6.24 11.99 -0.41
C TYR A 114 -4.82 11.52 -0.71
N THR A 115 -3.82 12.18 -0.13
CA THR A 115 -2.42 11.83 -0.36
C THR A 115 -1.60 11.91 0.91
N ARG A 116 -0.49 11.16 0.91
CA ARG A 116 0.60 11.29 1.89
C ARG A 116 1.79 12.05 1.31
N ASP A 117 1.74 12.33 0.01
CA ASP A 117 2.77 13.14 -0.64
C ASP A 117 2.58 14.61 -0.24
N GLY A 118 3.58 15.16 0.40
CA GLY A 118 3.61 16.54 0.85
C GLY A 118 4.53 17.43 0.01
N SER A 119 4.91 17.02 -1.20
CA SER A 119 5.71 17.82 -2.14
C SER A 119 4.85 18.87 -2.82
N PHE A 120 4.50 19.91 -2.09
CA PHE A 120 3.64 20.98 -2.59
C PHE A 120 4.42 22.06 -3.33
N GLN A 121 3.72 22.75 -4.21
CA GLN A 121 4.22 23.87 -4.98
C GLN A 121 3.26 25.06 -4.87
N MET A 122 3.70 26.22 -5.29
CA MET A 122 2.86 27.42 -5.37
C MET A 122 2.52 27.70 -6.82
N ASP A 123 1.23 27.92 -7.12
CA ASP A 123 0.80 28.32 -8.46
C ASP A 123 0.96 29.85 -8.68
N ALA A 124 0.63 30.31 -9.90
CA ALA A 124 0.71 31.71 -10.27
C ALA A 124 -0.22 32.63 -9.44
N GLN A 125 -1.24 32.06 -8.78
CA GLN A 125 -2.17 32.77 -7.90
C GLN A 125 -1.73 32.73 -6.43
N GLY A 126 -0.61 32.07 -6.13
CA GLY A 126 -0.10 31.91 -4.77
C GLY A 126 -0.78 30.76 -3.99
N ARG A 127 -1.57 29.91 -4.64
CA ARG A 127 -2.22 28.78 -3.97
C ARG A 127 -1.26 27.62 -3.80
N VAL A 128 -1.40 26.88 -2.69
CA VAL A 128 -0.65 25.64 -2.44
C VAL A 128 -1.30 24.53 -3.25
N VAL A 129 -0.52 23.93 -4.16
CA VAL A 129 -0.98 22.90 -5.11
C VAL A 129 -0.03 21.71 -5.12
N THR A 130 -0.52 20.57 -5.60
CA THR A 130 0.32 19.38 -5.89
C THR A 130 1.16 19.61 -7.15
N ALA A 131 2.08 18.71 -7.46
CA ALA A 131 2.87 18.74 -8.70
C ALA A 131 2.00 18.73 -9.99
N GLN A 132 0.77 18.23 -9.91
CA GLN A 132 -0.20 18.24 -11.02
C GLN A 132 -1.05 19.53 -11.06
N GLY A 133 -0.86 20.46 -10.13
CA GLY A 133 -1.61 21.72 -10.07
C GLY A 133 -2.94 21.65 -9.31
N ASN A 134 -3.24 20.53 -8.62
CA ASN A 134 -4.46 20.37 -7.84
C ASN A 134 -4.33 21.05 -6.46
N PRO A 135 -5.30 21.92 -6.04
CA PRO A 135 -5.19 22.64 -4.78
C PRO A 135 -5.41 21.76 -3.56
N VAL A 136 -4.61 22.02 -2.52
CA VAL A 136 -4.78 21.41 -1.18
C VAL A 136 -5.99 22.05 -0.50
N GLN A 137 -6.75 21.25 0.24
CA GLN A 137 -7.91 21.72 1.01
C GLN A 137 -7.62 21.72 2.52
N PRO A 138 -8.02 22.79 3.23
CA PRO A 138 -8.57 24.08 2.77
C PRO A 138 -7.59 24.84 1.89
N THR A 139 -8.11 25.53 0.86
CA THR A 139 -7.25 26.28 -0.06
C THR A 139 -6.56 27.43 0.66
N ILE A 140 -5.23 27.43 0.64
CA ILE A 140 -4.39 28.46 1.26
C ILE A 140 -3.74 29.27 0.14
N THR A 141 -3.88 30.58 0.22
CA THR A 141 -3.24 31.51 -0.74
C THR A 141 -2.14 32.29 -0.04
N ILE A 142 -0.93 32.09 -0.51
CA ILE A 142 0.28 32.75 -0.01
C ILE A 142 0.46 34.07 -0.77
N PRO A 143 0.54 35.24 -0.09
CA PRO A 143 0.81 36.49 -0.75
C PRO A 143 2.16 36.49 -1.49
N GLN A 144 2.20 36.99 -2.72
CA GLN A 144 3.41 36.99 -3.56
C GLN A 144 4.59 37.77 -2.96
N ASN A 145 4.31 38.73 -2.06
CA ASN A 145 5.33 39.53 -1.37
C ASN A 145 5.81 38.90 -0.05
N SER A 146 5.57 37.61 0.22
CA SER A 146 6.05 36.98 1.43
C SER A 146 7.56 36.72 1.36
N SER A 147 8.27 37.07 2.43
CA SER A 147 9.73 36.86 2.55
C SER A 147 10.09 35.54 3.29
N GLY A 148 9.13 34.88 3.93
CA GLY A 148 9.32 33.62 4.62
C GLY A 148 7.99 32.91 4.86
N LEU A 149 8.00 31.58 4.73
CA LEU A 149 6.87 30.70 5.00
C LEU A 149 7.20 29.80 6.17
N THR A 150 6.32 29.72 7.15
CA THR A 150 6.49 28.83 8.30
C THR A 150 5.21 28.05 8.54
N VAL A 151 5.35 26.73 8.67
CA VAL A 151 4.25 25.82 8.98
C VAL A 151 4.51 25.22 10.36
N ASN A 152 3.59 25.40 11.29
CA ASN A 152 3.73 24.84 12.63
C ASN A 152 3.21 23.38 12.68
N ALA A 153 3.44 22.71 13.80
CA ALA A 153 3.02 21.32 14.01
C ALA A 153 1.49 21.10 13.91
N GLN A 154 0.70 22.16 14.05
CA GLN A 154 -0.77 22.10 13.91
C GLN A 154 -1.24 22.40 12.48
N GLY A 155 -0.30 22.58 11.53
CA GLY A 155 -0.61 22.88 10.14
C GLY A 155 -1.01 24.32 9.88
N GLN A 156 -0.81 25.25 10.84
CA GLN A 156 -1.02 26.66 10.59
C GLN A 156 0.11 27.20 9.73
N VAL A 157 -0.27 27.83 8.63
CA VAL A 157 0.64 28.45 7.67
C VAL A 157 0.72 29.93 8.00
N SER A 158 1.91 30.39 8.35
CA SER A 158 2.19 31.80 8.63
C SER A 158 3.26 32.32 7.66
N VAL A 159 3.10 33.57 7.25
CA VAL A 159 4.01 34.23 6.33
C VAL A 159 4.52 35.52 6.95
N THR A 160 5.77 35.83 6.67
CA THR A 160 6.37 37.15 7.01
C THR A 160 6.31 38.05 5.82
N LEU A 161 5.65 39.21 6.00
CA LEU A 161 5.58 40.25 4.96
C LEU A 161 6.75 41.20 5.08
N PRO A 162 7.28 41.76 3.98
CA PRO A 162 8.32 42.76 4.02
C PRO A 162 7.86 43.98 4.82
N GLY A 163 8.65 44.35 5.83
CA GLY A 163 8.32 45.49 6.71
C GLY A 163 7.51 45.14 7.96
N SER A 164 7.10 43.87 8.13
CA SER A 164 6.46 43.38 9.35
C SER A 164 7.40 42.37 10.04
N THR A 165 7.61 42.54 11.33
CA THR A 165 8.37 41.58 12.15
C THR A 165 7.47 40.49 12.76
N THR A 166 6.15 40.65 12.66
CA THR A 166 5.18 39.66 13.17
C THR A 166 4.67 38.78 12.03
N PRO A 167 4.78 37.43 12.15
CA PRO A 167 4.21 36.54 11.14
C PRO A 167 2.69 36.63 11.15
N THR A 168 2.09 36.63 9.95
CA THR A 168 0.65 36.67 9.74
C THR A 168 0.18 35.28 9.36
N ILE A 169 -0.85 34.75 10.04
CA ILE A 169 -1.47 33.48 9.69
C ILE A 169 -2.32 33.66 8.43
N VAL A 170 -2.02 32.88 7.38
CA VAL A 170 -2.74 32.90 6.08
C VAL A 170 -3.76 31.81 5.97
N GLY A 171 -3.58 30.70 6.72
CA GLY A 171 -4.51 29.59 6.69
C GLY A 171 -4.01 28.42 7.53
N GLN A 172 -4.76 27.33 7.49
CA GLN A 172 -4.43 26.09 8.18
C GLN A 172 -4.66 24.90 7.25
N ILE A 173 -3.67 24.02 7.13
CA ILE A 173 -3.75 22.76 6.40
C ILE A 173 -4.55 21.78 7.26
N GLY A 174 -5.62 21.23 6.73
CA GLY A 174 -6.39 20.17 7.37
C GLY A 174 -5.81 18.78 7.07
N LEU A 175 -6.05 17.85 7.98
CA LEU A 175 -5.79 16.43 7.77
C LEU A 175 -7.10 15.65 7.74
N THR A 176 -7.13 14.59 6.96
CA THR A 176 -8.27 13.65 6.91
C THR A 176 -7.81 12.29 7.37
N ARG A 177 -8.60 11.62 8.19
CA ARG A 177 -8.36 10.27 8.69
C ARG A 177 -9.46 9.33 8.24
N PHE A 178 -9.11 8.06 8.05
CA PHE A 178 -10.03 6.97 7.72
C PHE A 178 -9.96 5.87 8.76
N ILE A 179 -11.10 5.26 9.05
CA ILE A 179 -11.20 4.13 9.97
C ILE A 179 -10.47 2.93 9.36
N ASN A 180 -10.72 2.64 8.09
CA ASN A 180 -10.05 1.57 7.35
C ASN A 180 -9.23 2.13 6.20
N LYS A 181 -7.95 2.37 6.42
CA LYS A 181 -7.02 2.88 5.42
C LYS A 181 -6.74 1.90 4.28
N ALA A 182 -6.83 0.58 4.55
CA ALA A 182 -6.63 -0.44 3.52
C ALA A 182 -7.78 -0.47 2.49
N GLY A 183 -8.94 0.09 2.85
CA GLY A 183 -10.08 0.24 1.95
C GLY A 183 -9.99 1.41 0.99
N LEU A 184 -8.99 2.27 1.09
CA LEU A 184 -8.77 3.36 0.14
C LEU A 184 -8.36 2.82 -1.24
N GLN A 185 -8.96 3.36 -2.29
CA GLN A 185 -8.64 3.00 -3.67
C GLN A 185 -7.53 3.91 -4.22
N PRO A 186 -6.41 3.35 -4.70
CA PRO A 186 -5.37 4.14 -5.35
C PRO A 186 -5.79 4.51 -6.79
N ASN A 187 -5.63 5.79 -7.15
CA ASN A 187 -5.93 6.30 -8.50
C ASN A 187 -4.68 6.63 -9.32
N GLY A 188 -3.49 6.31 -8.83
CA GLY A 188 -2.24 6.80 -9.39
C GLY A 188 -1.81 8.14 -8.78
N ASP A 189 -0.67 8.68 -9.20
CA ASP A 189 -0.11 9.98 -8.76
C ASP A 189 -0.04 10.16 -7.23
N ASN A 190 0.17 9.06 -6.48
CA ASN A 190 0.12 9.01 -5.00
C ASN A 190 -1.23 9.44 -4.39
N LEU A 191 -2.30 9.45 -5.19
CA LEU A 191 -3.64 9.83 -4.78
C LEU A 191 -4.48 8.59 -4.42
N PHE A 192 -5.28 8.75 -3.39
CA PHE A 192 -6.27 7.77 -2.93
C PHE A 192 -7.65 8.39 -2.98
N THR A 193 -8.66 7.59 -3.31
CA THR A 193 -10.07 7.96 -3.17
C THR A 193 -10.71 7.15 -2.07
N ASP A 194 -11.67 7.74 -1.41
CA ASP A 194 -12.51 7.06 -0.43
C ASP A 194 -13.44 6.05 -1.11
N THR A 195 -13.73 4.99 -0.39
CA THR A 195 -14.66 3.95 -0.82
C THR A 195 -15.61 3.62 0.33
N PRO A 196 -16.72 2.93 0.07
CA PRO A 196 -17.57 2.43 1.17
C PRO A 196 -16.82 1.55 2.17
N ALA A 197 -15.72 0.91 1.73
CA ALA A 197 -14.89 0.05 2.59
C ALA A 197 -13.92 0.84 3.48
N SER A 198 -13.53 2.07 3.09
CA SER A 198 -12.66 2.94 3.91
C SER A 198 -13.42 3.62 5.05
N GLY A 199 -14.74 3.72 4.92
CA GLY A 199 -15.58 4.54 5.78
C GLY A 199 -15.57 6.02 5.39
N THR A 200 -16.37 6.83 6.07
CA THR A 200 -16.47 8.27 5.82
C THR A 200 -15.19 9.00 6.22
N PRO A 201 -14.71 9.95 5.40
CA PRO A 201 -13.56 10.78 5.74
C PRO A 201 -13.84 11.61 7.00
N GLN A 202 -12.90 11.61 7.94
CA GLN A 202 -12.93 12.42 9.15
C GLN A 202 -11.90 13.52 9.01
N ASP A 203 -12.36 14.75 8.79
CA ASP A 203 -11.50 15.92 8.69
C ASP A 203 -11.16 16.44 10.10
N GLY A 204 -9.92 16.88 10.31
CA GLY A 204 -9.47 17.39 11.59
C GLY A 204 -8.20 18.24 11.47
N ILE A 205 -7.76 18.74 12.61
CA ILE A 205 -6.55 19.58 12.74
C ILE A 205 -5.39 18.68 13.16
N ALA A 206 -4.22 18.92 12.60
CA ALA A 206 -2.99 18.22 12.97
C ALA A 206 -2.69 18.39 14.47
N ASN A 207 -2.09 17.36 15.07
CA ASN A 207 -1.74 17.31 16.49
C ASN A 207 -2.91 17.44 17.48
N VAL A 208 -4.15 17.16 17.03
CA VAL A 208 -5.37 17.17 17.86
C VAL A 208 -6.13 15.86 17.58
N ASP A 209 -6.85 15.32 18.57
CA ASP A 209 -7.77 14.19 18.45
C ASP A 209 -7.17 12.92 17.79
N GLY A 210 -5.87 12.68 17.99
CA GLY A 210 -5.17 11.52 17.43
C GLY A 210 -4.74 11.68 15.97
N PHE A 211 -4.85 12.88 15.39
CA PHE A 211 -4.18 13.21 14.14
C PHE A 211 -2.68 13.40 14.36
N GLY A 212 -1.90 13.05 13.34
CA GLY A 212 -0.46 13.30 13.33
C GLY A 212 -0.13 14.78 13.33
N ASP A 213 1.10 15.12 13.66
CA ASP A 213 1.65 16.47 13.53
C ASP A 213 2.30 16.68 12.16
N MET A 214 2.44 17.94 11.78
CA MET A 214 3.11 18.33 10.54
C MET A 214 4.54 18.76 10.79
N GLN A 215 5.42 18.34 9.90
CA GLN A 215 6.82 18.77 9.88
C GLN A 215 7.13 19.46 8.55
N GLN A 216 7.49 20.74 8.64
CA GLN A 216 7.94 21.53 7.49
C GLN A 216 9.34 21.09 7.04
N SER A 217 9.65 21.33 5.77
CA SER A 217 10.94 21.02 5.13
C SER A 217 11.33 19.53 5.23
N ASN A 218 10.33 18.66 5.30
CA ASN A 218 10.50 17.21 5.32
C ASN A 218 9.53 16.56 4.36
N LEU A 219 9.92 15.41 3.80
CA LEU A 219 9.05 14.54 3.01
C LEU A 219 9.03 13.12 3.58
N GLU A 220 7.89 12.47 3.49
CA GLU A 220 7.77 11.07 3.84
C GLU A 220 8.24 10.20 2.66
N GLN A 221 9.28 9.41 2.86
CA GLN A 221 9.75 8.44 1.88
C GLN A 221 8.86 7.19 1.85
N ALA A 222 8.98 6.40 0.78
CA ALA A 222 8.32 5.10 0.71
C ALA A 222 8.68 4.23 1.92
N ASN A 223 7.69 3.48 2.43
CA ASN A 223 7.90 2.51 3.52
C ASN A 223 8.43 1.17 2.99
N VAL A 224 9.31 1.20 1.99
CA VAL A 224 9.91 0.06 1.30
C VAL A 224 11.34 -0.11 1.75
N GLU A 225 11.71 -1.29 2.21
CA GLU A 225 13.08 -1.63 2.56
C GLU A 225 13.70 -2.47 1.44
N VAL A 226 14.71 -1.93 0.75
CA VAL A 226 15.30 -2.52 -0.45
C VAL A 226 15.82 -3.93 -0.23
N VAL A 227 16.54 -4.15 0.88
CA VAL A 227 17.19 -5.44 1.15
C VAL A 227 16.16 -6.54 1.37
N SER A 228 15.09 -6.23 2.09
CA SER A 228 14.01 -7.19 2.31
C SER A 228 13.24 -7.48 1.02
N GLU A 229 12.89 -6.45 0.23
CA GLU A 229 12.18 -6.66 -1.04
C GLU A 229 13.01 -7.49 -2.06
N ILE A 230 14.33 -7.25 -2.15
CA ILE A 230 15.20 -8.06 -3.01
C ILE A 230 15.28 -9.52 -2.52
N SER A 231 15.37 -9.73 -1.21
CA SER A 231 15.37 -11.07 -0.63
C SER A 231 14.06 -11.81 -0.91
N ASP A 232 12.92 -11.11 -0.75
CA ASP A 232 11.60 -11.64 -1.06
C ASP A 232 11.43 -11.93 -2.55
N LEU A 233 11.98 -11.07 -3.43
CA LEU A 233 11.99 -11.30 -4.87
C LEU A 233 12.74 -12.57 -5.25
N ILE A 234 13.94 -12.78 -4.69
CA ILE A 234 14.75 -13.99 -4.94
C ILE A 234 13.98 -15.23 -4.42
N ALA A 235 13.36 -15.15 -3.25
CA ALA A 235 12.56 -16.23 -2.70
C ALA A 235 11.36 -16.57 -3.60
N ALA A 236 10.64 -15.56 -4.08
CA ALA A 236 9.50 -15.73 -4.99
C ALA A 236 9.92 -16.34 -6.34
N GLN A 237 11.05 -15.89 -6.91
CA GLN A 237 11.60 -16.45 -8.15
C GLN A 237 11.98 -17.93 -7.97
N ARG A 238 12.67 -18.27 -6.87
CA ARG A 238 13.01 -19.67 -6.59
C ARG A 238 11.78 -20.54 -6.37
N ALA A 239 10.75 -20.02 -5.68
CA ALA A 239 9.49 -20.72 -5.49
C ALA A 239 8.77 -20.97 -6.83
N TYR A 240 8.79 -19.98 -7.75
CA TYR A 240 8.27 -20.15 -9.10
C TYR A 240 9.03 -21.25 -9.86
N GLU A 241 10.36 -21.23 -9.83
CA GLU A 241 11.20 -22.26 -10.47
C GLU A 241 10.95 -23.65 -9.91
N MET A 242 10.77 -23.78 -8.58
CA MET A 242 10.45 -25.06 -7.95
C MET A 242 9.10 -25.59 -8.43
N ASN A 243 8.07 -24.74 -8.51
CA ASN A 243 6.75 -25.13 -9.04
C ASN A 243 6.85 -25.55 -10.52
N ALA A 244 7.66 -24.87 -11.34
CA ALA A 244 7.89 -25.27 -12.72
C ALA A 244 8.59 -26.64 -12.83
N LYS A 245 9.54 -26.92 -11.94
CA LYS A 245 10.20 -28.26 -11.87
C LYS A 245 9.19 -29.36 -11.46
N VAL A 246 8.27 -29.07 -10.55
CA VAL A 246 7.20 -30.02 -10.17
C VAL A 246 6.33 -30.37 -11.39
N ILE A 247 5.97 -29.37 -12.21
CA ILE A 247 5.21 -29.62 -13.45
C ILE A 247 6.02 -30.48 -14.42
N SER A 248 7.28 -30.16 -14.64
CA SER A 248 8.15 -30.95 -15.53
C SER A 248 8.32 -32.40 -15.04
N ALA A 249 8.48 -32.60 -13.73
CA ALA A 249 8.57 -33.94 -13.13
C ALA A 249 7.26 -34.72 -13.26
N ALA A 250 6.12 -34.05 -13.07
CA ALA A 250 4.80 -34.68 -13.25
C ALA A 250 4.55 -35.07 -14.71
N ASP A 251 4.99 -34.23 -15.67
CA ASP A 251 4.90 -34.57 -17.10
C ASP A 251 5.75 -35.77 -17.47
N GLN A 252 6.99 -35.83 -16.96
CA GLN A 252 7.86 -37.01 -17.15
C GLN A 252 7.28 -38.29 -16.56
N MET A 253 6.63 -38.22 -15.39
CA MET A 253 5.92 -39.37 -14.80
C MET A 253 4.77 -39.84 -15.68
N LEU A 254 4.00 -38.89 -16.27
CA LEU A 254 2.90 -39.23 -17.17
C LEU A 254 3.42 -39.87 -18.46
N GLN A 255 4.52 -39.35 -19.04
CA GLN A 255 5.15 -39.92 -20.22
C GLN A 255 5.69 -41.32 -19.95
N SER A 256 6.37 -41.54 -18.83
CA SER A 256 6.86 -42.88 -18.48
C SER A 256 5.71 -43.86 -18.25
N THR A 257 4.61 -43.43 -17.63
CA THR A 257 3.41 -44.26 -17.47
C THR A 257 2.78 -44.60 -18.84
N SER A 258 2.69 -43.65 -19.75
CA SER A 258 2.20 -43.89 -21.11
C SER A 258 3.06 -44.89 -21.89
N ASN A 259 4.40 -44.86 -21.69
CA ASN A 259 5.32 -45.75 -22.34
C ASN A 259 5.25 -47.19 -21.77
N LEU A 260 4.80 -47.37 -20.52
CA LEU A 260 4.59 -48.71 -19.93
C LEU A 260 3.35 -49.41 -20.44
N PHE A 261 2.40 -48.65 -21.03
CA PHE A 261 1.16 -49.22 -21.62
C PHE A 261 1.27 -49.44 -23.13
N ARG A 262 2.40 -49.22 -23.74
CA ARG A 262 2.74 -49.59 -25.12
C ARG A 262 3.60 -50.84 -25.19
#